data_297c7b388b60bcebe66ab1b2c5174ad6
#
_entry.id   297c7b388b60bcebe66ab1b2c5174ad6
#
_cell.length_a   1.000
_cell.length_b   1.000
_cell.length_c   1.000
_cell.angle_alpha   90.00
_cell.angle_beta   90.00
_cell.angle_gamma   90.00
#
_symmetry.space_group_name_H-M   'P 1'
#
loop_
_entity.id
_entity.type
_entity.pdbx_description
1 polymer ?
#
loop_
_entity_poly.entity_id
_entity_poly.type
_entity_poly.pdbx_seq_one_letter_code
_entity_poly.pdbx_strand_id
1 'polypeptide(L)'
;MNENIANKKSFISQVTEIVKTNIRNIIILLSLCFVLFLSYQIYSFYISNKIQKNSISFFAAQNTDDTKVITDTITKLSDDNTFYGVLAKLELIELNLKQNNIQDSISLYLEVINQNNLDSVYKSAIASKASYQLIDINLENLSSDYVNIINDFISYINDESDSYKGIKLELK
;
A
#
# COMPACT_ATOMS: atom_id res chain seq x y z
N MET A 1 -5.11 -1.29 59.42
CA MET A 1 -5.36 -2.44 58.47
C MET A 1 -6.83 -2.63 58.12
N ASN A 2 -7.79 -2.06 58.87
CA ASN A 2 -9.23 -2.22 58.65
C ASN A 2 -9.88 -1.21 57.66
N GLU A 3 -9.30 -0.02 57.47
CA GLU A 3 -9.85 1.00 56.56
C GLU A 3 -9.78 0.63 55.09
N ASN A 4 -8.73 -0.07 54.67
CA ASN A 4 -8.58 -0.53 53.27
C ASN A 4 -9.60 -1.60 52.86
N ILE A 5 -10.06 -2.41 53.83
CA ILE A 5 -11.05 -3.46 53.59
C ILE A 5 -12.47 -2.89 53.49
N ALA A 6 -12.75 -1.88 54.30
CA ALA A 6 -14.06 -1.18 54.27
C ALA A 6 -14.21 -0.37 52.96
N ASN A 7 -13.19 0.31 52.54
CA ASN A 7 -13.17 1.09 51.28
C ASN A 7 -13.31 0.19 50.03
N LYS A 8 -12.65 -0.98 50.06
CA LYS A 8 -12.76 -1.97 48.98
C LYS A 8 -14.14 -2.61 48.88
N LYS A 9 -14.80 -2.87 50.04
CA LYS A 9 -16.21 -3.32 50.08
C LYS A 9 -17.19 -2.28 49.53
N SER A 10 -17.00 -1.00 49.90
CA SER A 10 -17.81 0.11 49.42
C SER A 10 -17.70 0.27 47.89
N PHE A 11 -16.47 0.19 47.34
CA PHE A 11 -16.23 0.28 45.91
C PHE A 11 -16.87 -0.87 45.14
N ILE A 12 -16.76 -2.12 45.61
CA ILE A 12 -17.36 -3.30 44.99
C ILE A 12 -18.88 -3.19 44.98
N SER A 13 -19.49 -2.72 46.08
CA SER A 13 -20.95 -2.56 46.15
C SER A 13 -21.47 -1.48 45.18
N GLN A 14 -20.77 -0.36 45.05
CA GLN A 14 -21.07 0.71 44.08
C GLN A 14 -21.00 0.21 42.64
N VAL A 15 -19.90 -0.49 42.29
CA VAL A 15 -19.76 -1.08 40.95
C VAL A 15 -20.85 -2.08 40.63
N THR A 16 -21.19 -2.93 41.61
CA THR A 16 -22.25 -3.91 41.44
C THR A 16 -23.62 -3.26 41.21
N GLU A 17 -23.92 -2.17 41.90
CA GLU A 17 -25.15 -1.41 41.74
C GLU A 17 -25.24 -0.74 40.38
N ILE A 18 -24.14 -0.09 39.92
CA ILE A 18 -24.03 0.51 38.58
C ILE A 18 -24.24 -0.55 37.49
N VAL A 19 -23.60 -1.71 37.62
CA VAL A 19 -23.74 -2.81 36.67
C VAL A 19 -25.19 -3.32 36.64
N LYS A 20 -25.83 -3.58 37.80
CA LYS A 20 -27.21 -4.05 37.86
C LYS A 20 -28.20 -3.07 37.25
N THR A 21 -28.00 -1.77 37.49
CA THR A 21 -28.90 -0.71 36.98
C THR A 21 -28.74 -0.54 35.46
N ASN A 22 -27.55 -0.76 34.93
CA ASN A 22 -27.22 -0.53 33.50
C ASN A 22 -26.99 -1.81 32.69
N ILE A 23 -27.32 -2.99 33.23
CA ILE A 23 -27.00 -4.29 32.64
C ILE A 23 -27.46 -4.41 31.19
N ARG A 24 -28.65 -3.89 30.87
CA ARG A 24 -29.19 -3.88 29.51
C ARG A 24 -28.29 -3.09 28.54
N ASN A 25 -27.88 -1.89 28.96
CA ASN A 25 -27.01 -1.02 28.11
C ASN A 25 -25.61 -1.62 27.94
N ILE A 26 -25.10 -2.26 29.00
CA ILE A 26 -23.80 -2.96 28.96
C ILE A 26 -23.87 -4.14 27.99
N ILE A 27 -24.96 -4.94 28.01
CA ILE A 27 -25.12 -6.06 27.08
C ILE A 27 -25.21 -5.55 25.63
N ILE A 28 -25.98 -4.49 25.38
CA ILE A 28 -26.08 -3.89 24.04
C ILE A 28 -24.72 -3.42 23.55
N LEU A 29 -23.94 -2.71 24.39
CA LEU A 29 -22.60 -2.23 24.05
C LEU A 29 -21.64 -3.39 23.75
N LEU A 30 -21.64 -4.43 24.59
CA LEU A 30 -20.80 -5.62 24.37
C LEU A 30 -21.19 -6.35 23.09
N SER A 31 -22.48 -6.47 22.80
CA SER A 31 -22.96 -7.09 21.55
C SER A 31 -22.51 -6.30 20.33
N LEU A 32 -22.56 -4.97 20.39
CA LEU A 32 -22.09 -4.10 19.32
C LEU A 32 -20.58 -4.26 19.10
N CYS A 33 -19.78 -4.23 20.17
CA CYS A 33 -18.35 -4.46 20.11
C CYS A 33 -18.02 -5.84 19.50
N PHE A 34 -18.79 -6.87 19.87
CA PHE A 34 -18.61 -8.21 19.35
C PHE A 34 -18.89 -8.30 17.84
N VAL A 35 -19.96 -7.66 17.36
CA VAL A 35 -20.30 -7.58 15.93
C VAL A 35 -19.19 -6.85 15.15
N LEU A 36 -18.68 -5.72 15.67
CA LEU A 36 -17.58 -5.00 15.05
C LEU A 36 -16.30 -5.85 14.99
N PHE A 37 -15.99 -6.58 16.05
CA PHE A 37 -14.85 -7.49 16.10
C PHE A 37 -14.98 -8.62 15.06
N LEU A 38 -16.13 -9.27 14.95
CA LEU A 38 -16.36 -10.31 13.94
C LEU A 38 -16.25 -9.74 12.52
N SER A 39 -16.82 -8.57 12.26
CA SER A 39 -16.72 -7.89 10.96
C SER A 39 -15.26 -7.61 10.58
N TYR A 40 -14.45 -7.14 11.53
CA TYR A 40 -13.03 -6.93 11.34
C TYR A 40 -12.28 -8.24 11.03
N GLN A 41 -12.59 -9.33 11.74
CA GLN A 41 -11.97 -10.64 11.51
C GLN A 41 -12.29 -11.19 10.11
N ILE A 42 -13.54 -11.10 9.67
CA ILE A 42 -13.96 -11.52 8.34
C ILE A 42 -13.23 -10.69 7.25
N TYR A 43 -13.19 -9.38 7.43
CA TYR A 43 -12.50 -8.49 6.51
C TYR A 43 -11.00 -8.81 6.43
N SER A 44 -10.34 -8.96 7.58
CA SER A 44 -8.92 -9.32 7.67
C SER A 44 -8.61 -10.65 6.99
N PHE A 45 -9.45 -11.66 7.20
CA PHE A 45 -9.32 -12.96 6.55
C PHE A 45 -9.49 -12.87 5.03
N TYR A 46 -10.47 -12.10 4.55
CA TYR A 46 -10.69 -11.87 3.12
C TYR A 46 -9.47 -11.21 2.46
N ILE A 47 -8.93 -10.15 3.06
CA ILE A 47 -7.74 -9.45 2.56
C ILE A 47 -6.50 -10.36 2.57
N SER A 48 -6.29 -11.11 3.65
CA SER A 48 -5.17 -12.06 3.75
C SER A 48 -5.22 -13.12 2.64
N ASN A 49 -6.38 -13.72 2.40
CA ASN A 49 -6.58 -14.70 1.34
C ASN A 49 -6.37 -14.10 -0.06
N LYS A 50 -6.81 -12.85 -0.25
CA LYS A 50 -6.61 -12.13 -1.51
C LYS A 50 -5.13 -11.89 -1.78
N ILE A 51 -4.38 -11.41 -0.78
CA ILE A 51 -2.93 -11.20 -0.87
C ILE A 51 -2.22 -12.51 -1.17
N GLN A 52 -2.58 -13.60 -0.49
CA GLN A 52 -1.99 -14.92 -0.73
C GLN A 52 -2.23 -15.43 -2.16
N LYS A 53 -3.45 -15.30 -2.67
CA LYS A 53 -3.77 -15.67 -4.07
C LYS A 53 -2.97 -14.83 -5.07
N ASN A 54 -2.89 -13.53 -4.87
CA ASN A 54 -2.14 -12.64 -5.73
C ASN A 54 -0.64 -12.95 -5.70
N SER A 55 -0.09 -13.26 -4.53
CA SER A 55 1.29 -13.73 -4.37
C SER A 55 1.56 -14.98 -5.21
N ILE A 56 0.73 -16.01 -5.06
CA ILE A 56 0.89 -17.26 -5.81
C ILE A 56 0.81 -17.00 -7.33
N SER A 57 -0.17 -16.20 -7.77
CA SER A 57 -0.33 -15.87 -9.20
C SER A 57 0.86 -15.08 -9.75
N PHE A 58 1.36 -14.11 -8.98
CA PHE A 58 2.50 -13.30 -9.37
C PHE A 58 3.77 -14.15 -9.55
N PHE A 59 4.11 -14.97 -8.57
CA PHE A 59 5.28 -15.85 -8.66
C PHE A 59 5.11 -16.96 -9.69
N ALA A 60 3.89 -17.47 -9.93
CA ALA A 60 3.64 -18.42 -10.98
C ALA A 60 3.88 -17.79 -12.36
N ALA A 61 3.48 -16.52 -12.57
CA ALA A 61 3.75 -15.80 -13.80
C ALA A 61 5.25 -15.57 -14.03
N GLN A 62 6.03 -15.33 -12.98
CA GLN A 62 7.48 -15.16 -13.09
C GLN A 62 8.24 -16.47 -13.37
N ASN A 63 7.65 -17.61 -13.04
CA ASN A 63 8.27 -18.93 -13.21
C ASN A 63 7.83 -19.68 -14.49
N THR A 64 7.14 -19.00 -15.41
CA THR A 64 6.77 -19.56 -16.71
C THR A 64 7.53 -18.87 -17.83
N ASP A 65 7.83 -19.60 -18.91
CA ASP A 65 8.44 -19.04 -20.12
C ASP A 65 7.39 -18.58 -21.15
N ASP A 66 6.10 -18.80 -20.87
CA ASP A 66 5.01 -18.38 -21.76
C ASP A 66 4.71 -16.89 -21.58
N THR A 67 5.21 -16.08 -22.49
CA THR A 67 5.03 -14.62 -22.50
C THR A 67 3.57 -14.20 -22.46
N LYS A 68 2.65 -14.96 -23.08
CA LYS A 68 1.23 -14.65 -23.05
C LYS A 68 0.64 -14.85 -21.67
N VAL A 69 0.96 -15.98 -21.03
CA VAL A 69 0.53 -16.27 -19.65
C VAL A 69 1.07 -15.21 -18.68
N ILE A 70 2.34 -14.81 -18.85
CA ILE A 70 2.94 -13.72 -18.04
C ILE A 70 2.12 -12.45 -18.21
N THR A 71 1.96 -11.97 -19.45
CA THR A 71 1.29 -10.70 -19.73
C THR A 71 -0.15 -10.69 -19.23
N ASP A 72 -0.93 -11.74 -19.53
CA ASP A 72 -2.33 -11.85 -19.10
C ASP A 72 -2.46 -11.87 -17.57
N THR A 73 -1.56 -12.59 -16.88
CA THR A 73 -1.60 -12.70 -15.42
C THR A 73 -1.19 -11.36 -14.76
N ILE A 74 -0.12 -10.75 -15.24
CA ILE A 74 0.39 -9.48 -14.71
C ILE A 74 -0.62 -8.37 -14.97
N THR A 75 -1.23 -8.29 -16.15
CA THR A 75 -2.29 -7.33 -16.46
C THR A 75 -3.48 -7.48 -15.52
N LYS A 76 -3.93 -8.71 -15.28
CA LYS A 76 -5.03 -8.96 -14.35
C LYS A 76 -4.70 -8.59 -12.89
N LEU A 77 -3.45 -8.84 -12.47
CA LEU A 77 -3.01 -8.48 -11.12
C LEU A 77 -2.83 -6.98 -10.94
N SER A 78 -2.46 -6.25 -12.01
CA SER A 78 -2.23 -4.81 -11.95
C SER A 78 -3.48 -4.00 -11.60
N ASP A 79 -4.68 -4.53 -11.86
CA ASP A 79 -5.95 -3.92 -11.46
C ASP A 79 -6.22 -4.00 -9.96
N ASP A 80 -5.40 -4.74 -9.22
CA ASP A 80 -5.58 -4.95 -7.78
C ASP A 80 -4.87 -3.89 -6.95
N ASN A 81 -5.53 -3.42 -5.88
CA ASN A 81 -4.96 -2.45 -4.94
C ASN A 81 -4.10 -3.08 -3.83
N THR A 82 -3.68 -4.34 -3.99
CA THR A 82 -2.75 -5.00 -3.07
C THR A 82 -1.30 -4.69 -3.43
N PHE A 83 -0.37 -5.06 -2.52
CA PHE A 83 1.06 -4.96 -2.78
C PHE A 83 1.47 -5.69 -4.08
N TYR A 84 0.91 -6.86 -4.36
CA TYR A 84 1.18 -7.60 -5.60
C TYR A 84 0.60 -6.93 -6.84
N GLY A 85 -0.46 -6.14 -6.71
CA GLY A 85 -0.94 -5.27 -7.78
C GLY A 85 0.06 -4.17 -8.13
N VAL A 86 0.70 -3.57 -7.12
CA VAL A 86 1.80 -2.61 -7.35
C VAL A 86 2.97 -3.27 -8.05
N LEU A 87 3.40 -4.46 -7.59
CA LEU A 87 4.49 -5.19 -8.25
C LEU A 87 4.13 -5.55 -9.69
N ALA A 88 2.89 -5.96 -9.96
CA ALA A 88 2.41 -6.25 -11.30
C ALA A 88 2.42 -5.01 -12.21
N LYS A 89 2.02 -3.82 -11.70
CA LYS A 89 2.15 -2.56 -12.45
C LYS A 89 3.59 -2.25 -12.79
N LEU A 90 4.52 -2.44 -11.85
CA LEU A 90 5.94 -2.24 -12.11
C LEU A 90 6.49 -3.19 -13.18
N GLU A 91 6.01 -4.44 -13.21
CA GLU A 91 6.36 -5.40 -14.26
C GLU A 91 5.77 -4.99 -15.63
N LEU A 92 4.51 -4.50 -15.67
CA LEU A 92 3.93 -3.95 -16.90
C LEU A 92 4.70 -2.75 -17.43
N ILE A 93 5.20 -1.89 -16.54
CA ILE A 93 6.05 -0.77 -16.92
C ILE A 93 7.30 -1.27 -17.65
N GLU A 94 7.98 -2.29 -17.10
CA GLU A 94 9.15 -2.88 -17.75
C GLU A 94 8.82 -3.50 -19.12
N LEU A 95 7.67 -4.16 -19.24
CA LEU A 95 7.22 -4.72 -20.53
C LEU A 95 6.92 -3.61 -21.53
N ASN A 96 6.25 -2.54 -21.13
CA ASN A 96 5.95 -1.38 -21.97
C ASN A 96 7.24 -0.66 -22.43
N LEU A 97 8.19 -0.46 -21.54
CA LEU A 97 9.47 0.15 -21.89
C LEU A 97 10.26 -0.69 -22.90
N LYS A 98 10.28 -2.03 -22.76
CA LYS A 98 10.89 -2.93 -23.74
C LYS A 98 10.21 -2.88 -25.12
N GLN A 99 8.91 -2.55 -25.15
CA GLN A 99 8.13 -2.36 -26.37
C GLN A 99 8.16 -0.93 -26.91
N ASN A 100 8.93 -0.03 -26.28
CA ASN A 100 8.98 1.41 -26.57
C ASN A 100 7.65 2.16 -26.36
N ASN A 101 6.77 1.61 -25.52
CA ASN A 101 5.50 2.24 -25.12
C ASN A 101 5.73 3.17 -23.92
N ILE A 102 6.50 4.24 -24.13
CA ILE A 102 6.98 5.12 -23.04
C ILE A 102 5.81 5.84 -22.36
N GLN A 103 4.82 6.29 -23.12
CA GLN A 103 3.67 7.04 -22.57
C GLN A 103 2.81 6.19 -21.62
N ASP A 104 2.59 4.91 -21.96
CA ASP A 104 1.86 4.00 -21.10
C ASP A 104 2.65 3.70 -19.81
N SER A 105 3.98 3.60 -19.93
CA SER A 105 4.86 3.44 -18.76
C SER A 105 4.80 4.64 -17.81
N ILE A 106 4.82 5.86 -18.34
CA ILE A 106 4.67 7.09 -17.55
C ILE A 106 3.32 7.10 -16.83
N SER A 107 2.25 6.77 -17.53
CA SER A 107 0.90 6.73 -16.96
C SER A 107 0.80 5.72 -15.80
N LEU A 108 1.38 4.53 -15.96
CA LEU A 108 1.43 3.51 -14.91
C LEU A 108 2.29 3.93 -13.72
N TYR A 109 3.44 4.59 -13.96
CA TYR A 109 4.26 5.14 -12.88
C TYR A 109 3.48 6.14 -12.03
N LEU A 110 2.80 7.09 -12.66
CA LEU A 110 1.97 8.08 -11.97
C LEU A 110 0.82 7.42 -11.20
N GLU A 111 0.19 6.40 -11.78
CA GLU A 111 -0.87 5.66 -11.12
C GLU A 111 -0.36 4.97 -9.84
N VAL A 112 0.82 4.34 -9.88
CA VAL A 112 1.42 3.69 -8.71
C VAL A 112 1.80 4.71 -7.65
N ILE A 113 2.46 5.81 -8.01
CA ILE A 113 2.92 6.84 -7.06
C ILE A 113 1.74 7.52 -6.37
N ASN A 114 0.61 7.71 -7.07
CA ASN A 114 -0.58 8.35 -6.53
C ASN A 114 -1.45 7.43 -5.67
N GLN A 115 -1.08 6.15 -5.49
CA GLN A 115 -1.83 5.26 -4.58
C GLN A 115 -1.71 5.74 -3.13
N ASN A 116 -2.87 5.87 -2.44
CA ASN A 116 -2.92 6.38 -1.07
C ASN A 116 -2.33 5.42 -0.03
N ASN A 117 -2.33 4.12 -0.31
CA ASN A 117 -1.85 3.06 0.58
C ASN A 117 -0.37 2.72 0.40
N LEU A 118 0.33 3.40 -0.50
CA LEU A 118 1.76 3.19 -0.71
C LEU A 118 2.57 4.12 0.20
N ASP A 119 3.50 3.54 0.95
CA ASP A 119 4.41 4.28 1.83
C ASP A 119 5.30 5.25 1.05
N SER A 120 5.65 6.39 1.67
CA SER A 120 6.46 7.45 1.05
C SER A 120 7.84 6.98 0.59
N VAL A 121 8.43 6.00 1.28
CA VAL A 121 9.72 5.39 0.90
C VAL A 121 9.59 4.66 -0.45
N TYR A 122 8.52 3.87 -0.62
CA TYR A 122 8.27 3.19 -1.90
C TYR A 122 7.94 4.18 -3.01
N LYS A 123 7.15 5.22 -2.74
CA LYS A 123 6.88 6.30 -3.72
C LYS A 123 8.17 6.96 -4.18
N SER A 124 9.07 7.28 -3.26
CA SER A 124 10.37 7.86 -3.57
C SER A 124 11.25 6.93 -4.41
N ALA A 125 11.27 5.63 -4.08
CA ALA A 125 12.00 4.63 -4.85
C ALA A 125 11.47 4.51 -6.29
N ILE A 126 10.15 4.47 -6.45
CA ILE A 126 9.50 4.35 -7.76
C ILE A 126 9.68 5.62 -8.58
N ALA A 127 9.56 6.80 -7.97
CA ALA A 127 9.79 8.08 -8.62
C ALA A 127 11.25 8.23 -9.09
N SER A 128 12.22 7.81 -8.26
CA SER A 128 13.64 7.78 -8.63
C SER A 128 13.88 6.85 -9.83
N LYS A 129 13.31 5.63 -9.77
CA LYS A 129 13.43 4.67 -10.88
C LYS A 129 12.83 5.23 -12.17
N ALA A 130 11.64 5.83 -12.11
CA ALA A 130 10.99 6.46 -13.25
C ALA A 130 11.86 7.56 -13.87
N SER A 131 12.43 8.44 -13.03
CA SER A 131 13.31 9.51 -13.48
C SER A 131 14.55 8.98 -14.20
N TYR A 132 15.28 8.02 -13.62
CA TYR A 132 16.44 7.43 -14.25
C TYR A 132 16.11 6.72 -15.57
N GLN A 133 15.04 5.92 -15.62
CA GLN A 133 14.64 5.22 -16.84
C GLN A 133 14.25 6.20 -17.96
N LEU A 134 13.58 7.30 -17.65
CA LEU A 134 13.21 8.30 -18.66
C LEU A 134 14.45 9.08 -19.14
N ILE A 135 15.42 9.34 -18.29
CA ILE A 135 16.71 9.93 -18.69
C ILE A 135 17.43 8.98 -19.63
N ASP A 136 17.57 7.71 -19.27
CA ASP A 136 18.31 6.70 -20.05
C ASP A 136 17.71 6.49 -21.46
N ILE A 137 16.38 6.49 -21.57
CA ILE A 137 15.69 6.30 -22.87
C ILE A 137 15.83 7.54 -23.77
N ASN A 138 15.97 8.73 -23.20
CA ASN A 138 15.91 9.99 -23.95
C ASN A 138 17.23 10.75 -23.97
N LEU A 139 18.36 10.12 -23.60
CA LEU A 139 19.70 10.75 -23.50
C LEU A 139 20.10 11.56 -24.74
N GLU A 140 19.68 11.15 -25.94
CA GLU A 140 20.09 11.82 -27.19
C GLU A 140 19.15 12.97 -27.62
N ASN A 141 17.87 13.00 -27.13
CA ASN A 141 16.87 13.98 -27.55
C ASN A 141 15.85 14.29 -26.43
N LEU A 142 16.31 14.78 -25.27
CA LEU A 142 15.44 15.25 -24.20
C LEU A 142 14.58 16.44 -24.70
N SER A 143 13.35 16.16 -25.14
CA SER A 143 12.39 17.22 -25.42
C SER A 143 11.96 17.91 -24.10
N SER A 144 11.55 19.17 -24.19
CA SER A 144 11.07 19.94 -23.04
C SER A 144 9.95 19.21 -22.25
N ASP A 145 9.15 18.41 -22.95
CA ASP A 145 8.02 17.68 -22.35
C ASP A 145 8.53 16.56 -21.42
N TYR A 146 9.58 15.82 -21.82
CA TYR A 146 10.17 14.80 -20.97
C TYR A 146 10.88 15.40 -19.76
N VAL A 147 11.54 16.55 -19.91
CA VAL A 147 12.15 17.27 -18.78
C VAL A 147 11.12 17.63 -17.74
N ASN A 148 9.94 18.12 -18.15
CA ASN A 148 8.84 18.42 -17.23
C ASN A 148 8.34 17.18 -16.50
N ILE A 149 8.14 16.07 -17.21
CA ILE A 149 7.70 14.79 -16.61
C ILE A 149 8.72 14.27 -15.61
N ILE A 150 10.01 14.34 -15.93
CA ILE A 150 11.10 13.95 -15.02
C ILE A 150 11.08 14.83 -13.76
N ASN A 151 10.93 16.15 -13.91
CA ASN A 151 10.82 17.06 -12.78
C ASN A 151 9.59 16.75 -11.90
N ASP A 152 8.47 16.37 -12.51
CA ASP A 152 7.29 15.92 -11.76
C ASP A 152 7.60 14.67 -10.93
N PHE A 153 8.27 13.67 -11.50
CA PHE A 153 8.71 12.49 -10.73
C PHE A 153 9.68 12.85 -9.61
N ILE A 154 10.66 13.74 -9.87
CA ILE A 154 11.59 14.21 -8.84
C ILE A 154 10.84 14.89 -7.67
N SER A 155 9.72 15.55 -7.94
CA SER A 155 8.90 16.18 -6.91
C SER A 155 8.31 15.19 -5.90
N TYR A 156 8.05 13.95 -6.30
CA TYR A 156 7.56 12.86 -5.42
C TYR A 156 8.65 12.24 -4.55
N ILE A 157 9.94 12.55 -4.80
CA ILE A 157 11.03 12.03 -3.98
C ILE A 157 11.05 12.78 -2.65
N ASN A 158 10.77 12.06 -1.57
CA ASN A 158 10.82 12.62 -0.21
C ASN A 158 12.28 12.81 0.22
N ASP A 159 12.66 14.05 0.51
CA ASP A 159 13.99 14.45 0.96
C ASP A 159 14.12 14.58 2.49
N GLU A 160 13.08 14.27 3.25
CA GLU A 160 13.15 14.19 4.72
C GLU A 160 14.02 13.00 5.18
N SER A 161 14.15 11.98 4.34
CA SER A 161 15.05 10.85 4.60
C SER A 161 16.38 11.07 3.88
N ASP A 162 17.49 10.94 4.62
CA ASP A 162 18.84 11.07 4.08
C ASP A 162 19.12 10.13 2.88
N SER A 163 18.41 8.99 2.84
CA SER A 163 18.57 7.97 1.79
C SER A 163 18.22 8.47 0.39
N TYR A 164 17.24 9.37 0.26
CA TYR A 164 16.79 9.87 -1.06
C TYR A 164 17.25 11.28 -1.36
N LYS A 165 17.82 12.00 -0.38
CA LYS A 165 18.34 13.35 -0.56
C LYS A 165 19.46 13.42 -1.61
N GLY A 166 20.38 12.45 -1.58
CA GLY A 166 21.46 12.32 -2.55
C GLY A 166 20.93 12.09 -3.97
N ILE A 167 19.99 11.15 -4.12
CA ILE A 167 19.37 10.84 -5.42
C ILE A 167 18.63 12.05 -5.99
N LYS A 168 17.87 12.77 -5.15
CA LYS A 168 17.14 13.98 -5.56
C LYS A 168 18.10 15.11 -6.02
N LEU A 169 19.28 15.20 -5.41
CA LEU A 169 20.31 16.17 -5.82
C LEU A 169 21.00 15.79 -7.13
N GLU A 170 21.20 14.50 -7.36
CA GLU A 170 21.81 13.99 -8.60
C GLU A 170 20.89 14.17 -9.82
N LEU A 171 19.57 14.02 -9.62
CA LEU A 171 18.55 14.14 -10.67
C LEU A 171 18.17 15.58 -11.02
N LYS A 172 18.60 16.58 -10.25
CA LYS A 172 18.37 18.02 -10.52
C LYS A 172 19.46 18.62 -11.37
#